data_9fb3ccc2c511f08bddb2f2dadbca5918
#
_entry.id   9fb3ccc2c511f08bddb2f2dadbca5918
#
_cell.length_a   1.000
_cell.length_b   1.000
_cell.length_c   1.000
_cell.angle_alpha   90.00
_cell.angle_beta   90.00
_cell.angle_gamma   90.00
#
_symmetry.space_group_name_H-M   'P 1'
#
loop_
_entity.id
_entity.type
_entity.pdbx_description
1 polymer ?
#
loop_
_entity_poly.entity_id
_entity_poly.type
_entity_poly.pdbx_seq_one_letter_code
_entity_poly.pdbx_strand_id
1 'polypeptide(L)'
;NPAYGFRRPYNPIFAWLFKKMTDTELCPCQSGKPYAACCALFHDGTNPATAEELMRSRYSAYVLQKTAYLVETTVPSQRHLLDVEGMAEWGRSAQWLGLDVSAHIPKIGKHHAQVEFAAHFRQNGETYCHRERSVFVNIGGRWYFIDPTVPLPAMKQACLCGSGKKFKACCGRFFR
;
A
#
# COMPACT_ATOMS: atom_id res chain seq x y z
N ASN A 1 -6.45 4.12 -57.04
CA ASN A 1 -6.19 3.10 -55.99
C ASN A 1 -6.56 3.66 -54.64
N PRO A 2 -7.52 3.08 -53.91
CA PRO A 2 -7.96 3.62 -52.64
C PRO A 2 -7.13 3.06 -51.50
N ALA A 3 -6.64 3.97 -50.65
CA ALA A 3 -5.96 3.70 -49.41
C ALA A 3 -6.95 3.12 -48.39
N TYR A 4 -6.74 1.89 -47.94
CA TYR A 4 -7.44 1.29 -46.83
C TYR A 4 -6.93 1.89 -45.51
N GLY A 5 -7.68 2.84 -44.97
CA GLY A 5 -7.51 3.31 -43.61
C GLY A 5 -8.07 2.30 -42.62
N PHE A 6 -7.21 1.49 -42.03
CA PHE A 6 -7.58 0.69 -40.85
C PHE A 6 -7.79 1.62 -39.65
N ARG A 7 -9.04 2.02 -39.41
CA ARG A 7 -9.43 2.54 -38.09
C ARG A 7 -9.45 1.33 -37.13
N ARG A 8 -8.49 1.27 -36.23
CA ARG A 8 -8.55 0.34 -35.08
C ARG A 8 -9.83 0.65 -34.31
N PRO A 9 -10.67 -0.35 -33.98
CA PRO A 9 -11.84 -0.11 -33.13
C PRO A 9 -11.38 0.42 -31.79
N TYR A 10 -12.01 1.51 -31.34
CA TYR A 10 -11.87 2.05 -30.00
C TYR A 10 -12.30 0.98 -29.01
N ASN A 11 -11.34 0.35 -28.31
CA ASN A 11 -11.62 -0.63 -27.28
C ASN A 11 -11.62 0.09 -25.93
N PRO A 12 -12.79 0.33 -25.31
CA PRO A 12 -12.88 1.05 -24.04
C PRO A 12 -12.19 0.33 -22.88
N ILE A 13 -11.83 -0.95 -23.03
CA ILE A 13 -11.10 -1.73 -22.02
C ILE A 13 -9.65 -1.24 -21.86
N PHE A 14 -9.05 -0.63 -22.90
CA PHE A 14 -7.68 -0.10 -22.83
C PHE A 14 -7.60 1.34 -22.29
N ALA A 15 -8.71 2.06 -22.17
CA ALA A 15 -8.71 3.44 -21.65
C ALA A 15 -8.44 3.53 -20.13
N TRP A 16 -8.53 2.42 -19.41
CA TRP A 16 -8.27 2.34 -17.96
C TRP A 16 -6.78 2.14 -17.61
N LEU A 17 -5.94 1.78 -18.59
CA LEU A 17 -4.56 1.35 -18.34
C LEU A 17 -3.60 2.50 -17.97
N PHE A 18 -3.96 3.78 -18.12
CA PHE A 18 -3.12 4.93 -17.77
C PHE A 18 -3.96 6.19 -17.48
N LYS A 19 -4.97 6.11 -16.62
CA LYS A 19 -5.63 7.34 -16.18
C LYS A 19 -4.67 8.11 -15.28
N LYS A 20 -3.98 9.08 -15.86
CA LYS A 20 -3.22 10.06 -15.08
C LYS A 20 -4.23 10.89 -14.29
N MET A 21 -4.12 10.86 -12.96
CA MET A 21 -4.95 11.69 -12.10
C MET A 21 -4.73 13.16 -12.45
N THR A 22 -5.80 13.94 -12.51
CA THR A 22 -5.70 15.39 -12.64
C THR A 22 -5.36 16.02 -11.28
N ASP A 23 -4.82 17.24 -11.30
CA ASP A 23 -4.40 17.94 -10.08
C ASP A 23 -5.55 18.21 -9.09
N THR A 24 -6.80 18.19 -9.58
CA THR A 24 -8.00 18.45 -8.81
C THR A 24 -8.77 17.18 -8.37
N GLU A 25 -8.43 16.01 -8.92
CA GLU A 25 -9.10 14.77 -8.52
C GLU A 25 -8.80 14.43 -7.06
N LEU A 26 -9.85 14.07 -6.31
CA LEU A 26 -9.70 13.67 -4.91
C LEU A 26 -8.84 12.41 -4.78
N CYS A 27 -8.02 12.40 -3.74
CA CYS A 27 -7.13 11.29 -3.48
C CYS A 27 -7.91 10.00 -3.20
N PRO A 28 -7.55 8.87 -3.82
CA PRO A 28 -8.19 7.58 -3.55
C PRO A 28 -8.18 7.19 -2.06
N CYS A 29 -7.23 7.70 -1.28
CA CYS A 29 -7.11 7.42 0.15
C CYS A 29 -8.23 8.03 1.02
N GLN A 30 -9.15 8.75 0.42
CA GLN A 30 -10.30 9.40 1.07
C GLN A 30 -9.95 10.40 2.19
N SER A 31 -8.79 11.04 2.07
CA SER A 31 -8.40 12.15 2.95
C SER A 31 -9.21 13.43 2.73
N GLY A 32 -9.99 13.50 1.64
CA GLY A 32 -10.68 14.72 1.21
C GLY A 32 -9.79 15.74 0.49
N LYS A 33 -8.49 15.46 0.35
CA LYS A 33 -7.52 16.31 -0.37
C LYS A 33 -7.38 15.87 -1.83
N PRO A 34 -7.02 16.79 -2.75
CA PRO A 34 -6.60 16.40 -4.09
C PRO A 34 -5.40 15.45 -4.03
N TYR A 35 -5.34 14.50 -4.98
CA TYR A 35 -4.24 13.53 -5.03
C TYR A 35 -2.87 14.20 -5.12
N ALA A 36 -2.74 15.26 -5.94
CA ALA A 36 -1.49 16.02 -6.12
C ALA A 36 -0.96 16.63 -4.79
N ALA A 37 -1.87 17.01 -3.88
CA ALA A 37 -1.53 17.56 -2.56
C ALA A 37 -1.60 16.51 -1.43
N CYS A 38 -1.66 15.23 -1.77
CA CYS A 38 -1.79 14.13 -0.83
C CYS A 38 -0.82 12.99 -1.18
N CYS A 39 -1.33 11.83 -1.60
CA CYS A 39 -0.51 10.64 -1.82
C CYS A 39 0.48 10.78 -2.99
N ALA A 40 0.27 11.69 -3.95
CA ALA A 40 1.23 11.95 -5.01
C ALA A 40 2.60 12.34 -4.46
N LEU A 41 2.65 13.16 -3.41
CA LEU A 41 3.90 13.59 -2.78
C LEU A 41 4.74 12.39 -2.31
N PHE A 42 4.08 11.40 -1.72
CA PHE A 42 4.74 10.19 -1.23
C PHE A 42 5.15 9.27 -2.38
N HIS A 43 4.29 9.13 -3.39
CA HIS A 43 4.60 8.36 -4.59
C HIS A 43 5.75 8.96 -5.42
N ASP A 44 5.99 10.25 -5.28
CA ASP A 44 7.07 10.99 -5.94
C ASP A 44 8.35 11.09 -5.08
N GLY A 45 8.39 10.41 -3.93
CA GLY A 45 9.60 10.23 -3.14
C GLY A 45 9.65 10.95 -1.79
N THR A 46 8.65 11.77 -1.43
CA THR A 46 8.56 12.33 -0.08
C THR A 46 8.29 11.23 0.93
N ASN A 47 9.00 11.22 2.04
CA ASN A 47 8.74 10.24 3.10
C ASN A 47 7.48 10.62 3.89
N PRO A 48 6.51 9.71 4.08
CA PRO A 48 5.40 9.92 5.00
C PRO A 48 5.91 10.19 6.43
N ALA A 49 5.38 11.22 7.07
CA ALA A 49 5.77 11.59 8.43
C ALA A 49 5.14 10.65 9.49
N THR A 50 4.03 10.01 9.17
CA THR A 50 3.30 9.12 10.07
C THR A 50 2.99 7.77 9.41
N ALA A 51 2.75 6.76 10.25
CA ALA A 51 2.30 5.44 9.77
C ALA A 51 0.94 5.50 9.07
N GLU A 52 0.05 6.41 9.49
CA GLU A 52 -1.24 6.61 8.82
C GLU A 52 -1.06 7.16 7.41
N GLU A 53 -0.21 8.17 7.21
CA GLU A 53 0.10 8.69 5.88
C GLU A 53 0.70 7.59 4.98
N LEU A 54 1.59 6.77 5.53
CA LEU A 54 2.13 5.63 4.80
C LEU A 54 1.04 4.63 4.42
N MET A 55 0.16 4.25 5.34
CA MET A 55 -0.93 3.30 5.06
C MET A 55 -1.88 3.86 3.99
N ARG A 56 -2.30 5.14 4.10
CA ARG A 56 -3.16 5.79 3.11
C ARG A 56 -2.52 5.83 1.72
N SER A 57 -1.23 6.14 1.66
CA SER A 57 -0.49 6.18 0.38
C SER A 57 -0.31 4.78 -0.22
N ARG A 58 -0.18 3.73 0.59
CA ARG A 58 -0.16 2.34 0.12
C ARG A 58 -1.51 1.91 -0.45
N TYR A 59 -2.65 2.27 0.19
CA TYR A 59 -3.97 2.06 -0.39
C TYR A 59 -4.11 2.74 -1.76
N SER A 60 -3.76 4.03 -1.86
CA SER A 60 -3.75 4.75 -3.14
C SER A 60 -2.82 4.10 -4.17
N ALA A 61 -1.71 3.50 -3.75
CA ALA A 61 -0.80 2.79 -4.63
C ALA A 61 -1.43 1.52 -5.24
N TYR A 62 -2.27 0.79 -4.50
CA TYR A 62 -3.07 -0.30 -5.07
C TYR A 62 -4.07 0.23 -6.09
N VAL A 63 -4.84 1.26 -5.75
CA VAL A 63 -5.82 1.88 -6.65
C VAL A 63 -5.19 2.37 -7.95
N LEU A 64 -4.00 2.97 -7.86
CA LEU A 64 -3.28 3.57 -8.98
C LEU A 64 -2.21 2.63 -9.60
N GLN A 65 -2.16 1.38 -9.15
CA GLN A 65 -1.26 0.34 -9.66
C GLN A 65 0.23 0.72 -9.56
N LYS A 66 0.60 1.39 -8.48
CA LYS A 66 2.00 1.76 -8.17
C LYS A 66 2.68 0.66 -7.35
N THR A 67 2.81 -0.52 -7.92
CA THR A 67 3.32 -1.72 -7.22
C THR A 67 4.76 -1.52 -6.71
N ALA A 68 5.61 -0.80 -7.43
CA ALA A 68 6.96 -0.48 -6.97
C ALA A 68 6.97 0.25 -5.62
N TYR A 69 6.05 1.21 -5.42
CA TYR A 69 5.89 1.92 -4.16
C TYR A 69 5.51 0.98 -3.00
N LEU A 70 4.63 0.01 -3.25
CA LEU A 70 4.24 -1.00 -2.26
C LEU A 70 5.45 -1.83 -1.82
N VAL A 71 6.31 -2.25 -2.76
CA VAL A 71 7.54 -2.98 -2.48
C VAL A 71 8.52 -2.11 -1.68
N GLU A 72 8.78 -0.88 -2.12
CA GLU A 72 9.73 0.04 -1.48
C GLU A 72 9.34 0.45 -0.07
N THR A 73 8.04 0.51 0.22
CA THR A 73 7.52 0.87 1.54
C THR A 73 7.27 -0.33 2.46
N THR A 74 7.51 -1.55 2.00
CA THR A 74 7.61 -2.73 2.85
C THR A 74 9.00 -2.79 3.47
N VAL A 75 9.09 -3.27 4.71
CA VAL A 75 10.38 -3.39 5.42
C VAL A 75 11.41 -4.14 4.56
N PRO A 76 12.65 -3.62 4.42
CA PRO A 76 13.60 -4.12 3.42
C PRO A 76 13.84 -5.62 3.46
N SER A 77 13.88 -6.21 4.65
CA SER A 77 14.13 -7.65 4.82
C SER A 77 13.03 -8.57 4.31
N GLN A 78 11.82 -8.04 4.04
CA GLN A 78 10.70 -8.82 3.52
C GLN A 78 10.48 -8.65 2.01
N ARG A 79 11.13 -7.69 1.35
CA ARG A 79 10.86 -7.35 -0.05
C ARG A 79 11.02 -8.53 -1.01
N HIS A 80 12.02 -9.37 -0.77
CA HIS A 80 12.29 -10.57 -1.59
C HIS A 80 11.28 -11.70 -1.39
N LEU A 81 10.43 -11.62 -0.36
CA LEU A 81 9.38 -12.59 -0.05
C LEU A 81 8.02 -12.20 -0.66
N LEU A 82 7.88 -10.98 -1.18
CA LEU A 82 6.62 -10.47 -1.69
C LEU A 82 6.24 -11.14 -3.01
N ASP A 83 4.97 -11.52 -3.14
CA ASP A 83 4.35 -11.85 -4.42
C ASP A 83 3.98 -10.56 -5.17
N VAL A 84 4.97 -9.97 -5.82
CA VAL A 84 4.82 -8.67 -6.53
C VAL A 84 3.79 -8.77 -7.65
N GLU A 85 3.74 -9.91 -8.36
CA GLU A 85 2.79 -10.13 -9.44
C GLU A 85 1.35 -10.26 -8.92
N GLY A 86 1.16 -11.00 -7.83
CA GLY A 86 -0.13 -11.11 -7.14
C GLY A 86 -0.62 -9.78 -6.60
N MET A 87 0.27 -8.96 -6.05
CA MET A 87 -0.06 -7.60 -5.59
C MET A 87 -0.52 -6.71 -6.76
N ALA A 88 0.18 -6.74 -7.89
CA ALA A 88 -0.18 -6.01 -9.09
C ALA A 88 -1.52 -6.49 -9.67
N GLU A 89 -1.75 -7.79 -9.72
CA GLU A 89 -3.00 -8.37 -10.20
C GLU A 89 -4.18 -7.99 -9.31
N TRP A 90 -4.03 -8.04 -8.00
CA TRP A 90 -5.09 -7.58 -7.08
C TRP A 90 -5.42 -6.10 -7.30
N GLY A 91 -4.40 -5.26 -7.45
CA GLY A 91 -4.59 -3.84 -7.78
C GLY A 91 -5.37 -3.61 -9.06
N ARG A 92 -5.15 -4.44 -10.10
CA ARG A 92 -5.83 -4.33 -11.39
C ARG A 92 -7.25 -4.90 -11.39
N SER A 93 -7.44 -6.06 -10.76
CA SER A 93 -8.70 -6.81 -10.84
C SER A 93 -9.76 -6.32 -9.85
N ALA A 94 -9.35 -5.68 -8.76
CA ALA A 94 -10.26 -5.12 -7.78
C ALA A 94 -10.80 -3.76 -8.22
N GLN A 95 -12.12 -3.57 -8.11
CA GLN A 95 -12.74 -2.24 -8.16
C GLN A 95 -12.72 -1.67 -6.75
N TRP A 96 -11.82 -0.72 -6.51
CA TRP A 96 -11.67 -0.08 -5.20
C TRP A 96 -12.83 0.86 -4.91
N LEU A 97 -13.48 0.70 -3.75
CA LEU A 97 -14.70 1.41 -3.38
C LEU A 97 -14.48 2.42 -2.24
N GLY A 98 -13.43 2.25 -1.43
CA GLY A 98 -13.15 3.17 -0.36
C GLY A 98 -12.25 2.61 0.74
N LEU A 99 -11.86 3.51 1.63
CA LEU A 99 -10.98 3.25 2.77
C LEU A 99 -11.51 3.94 4.01
N ASP A 100 -11.74 3.19 5.07
CA ASP A 100 -12.05 3.71 6.40
C ASP A 100 -10.85 3.47 7.31
N VAL A 101 -10.31 4.53 7.91
CA VAL A 101 -9.28 4.44 8.96
C VAL A 101 -9.97 4.61 10.30
N SER A 102 -10.05 3.53 11.09
CA SER A 102 -10.74 3.52 12.37
C SER A 102 -9.85 3.94 13.54
N ALA A 103 -8.54 3.68 13.46
CA ALA A 103 -7.60 4.09 14.50
C ALA A 103 -6.18 4.26 13.95
N HIS A 104 -5.48 5.27 14.47
CA HIS A 104 -4.04 5.41 14.32
C HIS A 104 -3.43 5.50 15.72
N ILE A 105 -2.58 4.54 16.06
CA ILE A 105 -1.84 4.53 17.32
C ILE A 105 -0.37 4.84 16.97
N PRO A 106 0.06 6.10 17.11
CA PRO A 106 1.34 6.55 16.57
C PRO A 106 2.53 5.97 17.33
N LYS A 107 2.31 5.36 18.51
CA LYS A 107 3.37 4.80 19.32
C LYS A 107 2.87 3.59 20.12
N ILE A 108 3.06 2.39 19.57
CA ILE A 108 2.85 1.11 20.28
C ILE A 108 4.15 0.56 20.88
N GLY A 109 5.29 1.12 20.50
CA GLY A 109 6.64 0.81 20.97
C GLY A 109 7.59 1.95 20.61
N LYS A 110 8.89 1.80 20.93
CA LYS A 110 9.89 2.87 20.71
C LYS A 110 9.94 3.34 19.25
N HIS A 111 9.78 2.41 18.30
CA HIS A 111 9.90 2.65 16.86
C HIS A 111 8.73 2.05 16.08
N HIS A 112 7.60 1.84 16.71
CA HIS A 112 6.46 1.15 16.10
C HIS A 112 5.19 1.94 16.25
N ALA A 113 4.36 1.88 15.22
CA ALA A 113 3.01 2.42 15.17
C ALA A 113 2.05 1.38 14.61
N GLN A 114 0.76 1.61 14.80
CA GLN A 114 -0.31 0.74 14.35
C GLN A 114 -1.42 1.56 13.71
N VAL A 115 -1.98 1.05 12.61
CA VAL A 115 -3.13 1.64 11.95
C VAL A 115 -4.18 0.57 11.74
N GLU A 116 -5.41 0.85 12.15
CA GLU A 116 -6.57 -0.01 11.89
C GLU A 116 -7.39 0.60 10.77
N PHE A 117 -7.71 -0.21 9.76
CA PHE A 117 -8.47 0.25 8.61
C PHE A 117 -9.35 -0.85 8.01
N ALA A 118 -10.29 -0.42 7.19
CA ALA A 118 -11.10 -1.27 6.33
C ALA A 118 -11.00 -0.77 4.90
N ALA A 119 -10.54 -1.62 3.99
CA ALA A 119 -10.54 -1.37 2.56
C ALA A 119 -11.73 -2.08 1.91
N HIS A 120 -12.52 -1.33 1.17
CA HIS A 120 -13.71 -1.83 0.49
C HIS A 120 -13.41 -1.98 -1.01
N PHE A 121 -13.73 -3.12 -1.57
CA PHE A 121 -13.55 -3.38 -3.00
C PHE A 121 -14.57 -4.39 -3.52
N ARG A 122 -14.75 -4.39 -4.85
CA ARG A 122 -15.54 -5.38 -5.56
C ARG A 122 -14.63 -6.20 -6.44
N GLN A 123 -14.84 -7.51 -6.44
CA GLN A 123 -14.12 -8.45 -7.28
C GLN A 123 -15.03 -9.60 -7.66
N ASN A 124 -15.01 -10.05 -8.92
CA ASN A 124 -15.85 -11.12 -9.43
C ASN A 124 -17.36 -10.92 -9.14
N GLY A 125 -17.84 -9.67 -9.17
CA GLY A 125 -19.23 -9.30 -8.91
C GLY A 125 -19.63 -9.22 -7.43
N GLU A 126 -18.74 -9.58 -6.51
CA GLU A 126 -18.98 -9.54 -5.07
C GLU A 126 -18.25 -8.37 -4.40
N THR A 127 -18.83 -7.84 -3.33
CA THR A 127 -18.25 -6.76 -2.53
C THR A 127 -17.59 -7.32 -1.29
N TYR A 128 -16.35 -6.90 -1.04
CA TYR A 128 -15.51 -7.33 0.08
C TYR A 128 -15.12 -6.15 0.95
N CYS A 129 -14.86 -6.46 2.22
CA CYS A 129 -14.30 -5.54 3.19
C CYS A 129 -13.08 -6.20 3.83
N HIS A 130 -11.89 -5.77 3.45
CA HIS A 130 -10.65 -6.20 4.06
C HIS A 130 -10.33 -5.32 5.27
N ARG A 131 -10.41 -5.92 6.46
CA ARG A 131 -10.07 -5.26 7.72
C ARG A 131 -8.69 -5.71 8.16
N GLU A 132 -7.85 -4.75 8.55
CA GLU A 132 -6.51 -5.04 9.02
C GLU A 132 -6.09 -4.08 10.13
N ARG A 133 -5.27 -4.61 11.03
CA ARG A 133 -4.52 -3.86 12.03
C ARG A 133 -3.05 -3.97 11.65
N SER A 134 -2.60 -3.04 10.85
CA SER A 134 -1.23 -3.04 10.32
C SER A 134 -0.22 -2.50 11.32
N VAL A 135 0.93 -3.15 11.41
CA VAL A 135 2.08 -2.71 12.20
C VAL A 135 3.13 -2.09 11.28
N PHE A 136 3.63 -0.95 11.71
CA PHE A 136 4.68 -0.20 11.02
C PHE A 136 5.89 -0.03 11.92
N VAL A 137 7.07 0.00 11.32
CA VAL A 137 8.34 0.23 12.02
C VAL A 137 9.05 1.44 11.42
N ASN A 138 9.59 2.30 12.28
CA ASN A 138 10.44 3.41 11.88
C ASN A 138 11.90 2.98 11.94
N ILE A 139 12.58 3.07 10.80
CA ILE A 139 14.00 2.74 10.66
C ILE A 139 14.70 3.97 10.08
N GLY A 140 15.58 4.58 10.86
CA GLY A 140 16.34 5.75 10.40
C GLY A 140 15.47 6.95 10.02
N GLY A 141 14.33 7.15 10.68
CA GLY A 141 13.39 8.25 10.41
C GLY A 141 12.36 7.96 9.32
N ARG A 142 12.39 6.79 8.71
CA ARG A 142 11.45 6.38 7.67
C ARG A 142 10.54 5.26 8.15
N TRP A 143 9.23 5.38 7.90
CA TRP A 143 8.25 4.34 8.19
C TRP A 143 8.23 3.25 7.12
N TYR A 144 8.06 1.99 7.56
CA TYR A 144 7.91 0.82 6.71
C TYR A 144 6.77 -0.06 7.22
N PHE A 145 6.03 -0.63 6.29
CA PHE A 145 5.03 -1.65 6.57
C PHE A 145 5.69 -2.99 6.86
N ILE A 146 5.22 -3.69 7.89
CA ILE A 146 5.58 -5.08 8.16
C ILE A 146 4.46 -5.97 7.64
N ASP A 147 4.74 -6.75 6.62
CA ASP A 147 3.76 -7.63 6.00
C ASP A 147 3.58 -8.91 6.81
N PRO A 148 2.40 -9.14 7.42
CA PRO A 148 2.14 -10.36 8.19
C PRO A 148 1.81 -11.57 7.31
N THR A 149 1.59 -11.38 6.02
CA THR A 149 1.19 -12.44 5.07
C THR A 149 2.38 -13.23 4.52
N VAL A 150 3.59 -12.70 4.64
CA VAL A 150 4.84 -13.40 4.31
C VAL A 150 5.48 -13.97 5.58
N PRO A 151 6.38 -14.97 5.47
CA PRO A 151 7.02 -15.56 6.64
C PRO A 151 7.68 -14.54 7.54
N LEU A 152 7.32 -14.56 8.84
CA LEU A 152 7.97 -13.77 9.87
C LEU A 152 9.12 -14.55 10.49
N PRO A 153 10.15 -13.88 11.04
CA PRO A 153 11.21 -14.53 11.77
C PRO A 153 10.67 -15.35 12.96
N ALA A 154 11.31 -16.46 13.29
CA ALA A 154 11.03 -17.13 14.54
C ALA A 154 11.37 -16.22 15.73
N MET A 155 10.69 -16.39 16.88
CA MET A 155 10.78 -15.48 18.02
C MET A 155 12.20 -15.28 18.56
N LYS A 156 13.07 -16.28 18.39
CA LYS A 156 14.47 -16.22 18.86
C LYS A 156 15.46 -15.73 17.78
N GLN A 157 15.03 -15.58 16.54
CA GLN A 157 15.86 -15.08 15.43
C GLN A 157 16.04 -13.56 15.50
N ALA A 158 16.99 -13.05 14.69
CA ALA A 158 17.20 -11.61 14.54
C ALA A 158 15.93 -10.91 14.02
N CYS A 159 15.68 -9.72 14.52
CA CYS A 159 14.50 -8.95 14.12
C CYS A 159 14.61 -8.48 12.67
N LEU A 160 13.50 -8.57 11.96
CA LEU A 160 13.35 -8.13 10.54
C LEU A 160 13.66 -6.65 10.32
N CYS A 161 13.56 -5.80 11.36
CA CYS A 161 13.86 -4.37 11.24
C CYS A 161 15.36 -4.01 11.28
N GLY A 162 16.24 -5.00 11.46
CA GLY A 162 17.67 -4.77 11.52
C GLY A 162 18.18 -4.15 12.83
N SER A 163 17.37 -4.15 13.91
CA SER A 163 17.72 -3.53 15.20
C SER A 163 18.82 -4.29 15.98
N GLY A 164 19.24 -5.46 15.52
CA GLY A 164 20.15 -6.36 16.24
C GLY A 164 19.49 -7.13 17.40
N LYS A 165 18.24 -6.83 17.74
CA LYS A 165 17.50 -7.53 18.79
C LYS A 165 16.86 -8.82 18.26
N LYS A 166 16.50 -9.75 19.17
CA LYS A 166 15.66 -10.89 18.82
C LYS A 166 14.24 -10.41 18.44
N PHE A 167 13.61 -11.09 17.48
CA PHE A 167 12.26 -10.73 17.00
C PHE A 167 11.25 -10.60 18.16
N LYS A 168 11.21 -11.56 19.10
CA LYS A 168 10.34 -11.52 20.28
C LYS A 168 10.50 -10.27 21.15
N ALA A 169 11.67 -9.66 21.15
CA ALA A 169 12.00 -8.49 21.97
C ALA A 169 11.87 -7.16 21.19
N CYS A 170 11.47 -7.23 19.93
CA CYS A 170 11.32 -6.09 19.03
C CYS A 170 9.99 -6.16 18.29
N CYS A 171 9.99 -6.28 16.95
CA CYS A 171 8.77 -6.29 16.14
C CYS A 171 7.81 -7.42 16.48
N GLY A 172 8.30 -8.60 16.82
CA GLY A 172 7.49 -9.77 17.14
C GLY A 172 6.52 -9.61 18.33
N ARG A 173 6.72 -8.58 19.13
CA ARG A 173 5.81 -8.25 20.25
C ARG A 173 4.41 -7.87 19.79
N PHE A 174 4.27 -7.41 18.55
CA PHE A 174 3.02 -6.88 17.98
C PHE A 174 2.30 -7.88 17.07
N PHE A 175 2.82 -9.10 16.94
CA PHE A 175 2.27 -10.19 16.11
C PHE A 175 1.87 -11.42 16.93
N ARG A 176 1.38 -11.24 18.16
CA ARG A 176 0.90 -12.30 19.03
C ARG A 176 -0.62 -12.29 19.13
#